data_847c29baef502dbc580600c497984510
#
_entry.id   847c29baef502dbc580600c497984510
#
_cell.length_a   1.000
_cell.length_b   1.000
_cell.length_c   1.000
_cell.angle_alpha   90.00
_cell.angle_beta   90.00
_cell.angle_gamma   90.00
#
_symmetry.space_group_name_H-M   'P 1'
#
loop_
_entity.id
_entity.type
_entity.pdbx_description
1 polymer ?
#
loop_
_entity_poly.entity_id
_entity_poly.type
_entity_poly.pdbx_seq_one_letter_code
_entity_poly.pdbx_strand_id
1 'polypeptide(L)'
;MWVSLVGICAIGLTSCTGIFDDIYDQPQNELTPAKGQLIVDATSWANWYYIDLKHLQQLTEAGDEAALLKAQTEHEAWPIPMTLTGESDGHSGQYLYWFDVLGAGIDNNEFRSFTPCDAQPEPAEWTFAVHRNNVRTNGGAVLKTQYTSMDQMPQTSDAFKNETFVTDEWSEKEVWDNQDKMLLGLVPSQGININTVLSSWLGFRFNIPPDYIPDNHVFILRLKDGTYAALQLANYLSPAGKKCCLTINY
;
A
#
# COMPACT_ATOMS: atom_id res chain seq x y z
N MET A 1 -41.42 -66.26 37.05
CA MET A 1 -40.22 -66.08 36.23
C MET A 1 -40.42 -64.77 35.46
N TRP A 2 -39.91 -63.67 35.98
CA TRP A 2 -40.09 -62.35 35.44
C TRP A 2 -38.81 -61.97 34.71
N VAL A 3 -38.90 -61.68 33.43
CA VAL A 3 -37.79 -61.12 32.56
C VAL A 3 -38.01 -59.66 32.43
N SER A 4 -37.17 -58.87 33.08
CA SER A 4 -37.13 -57.42 32.91
C SER A 4 -36.32 -57.05 31.67
N LEU A 5 -36.97 -56.43 30.71
CA LEU A 5 -36.36 -55.90 29.52
C LEU A 5 -35.82 -54.52 29.90
N VAL A 6 -34.48 -54.32 29.93
CA VAL A 6 -33.82 -53.03 30.11
C VAL A 6 -33.68 -52.41 28.72
N GLY A 7 -34.48 -51.40 28.48
CA GLY A 7 -34.34 -50.57 27.28
C GLY A 7 -33.14 -49.60 27.41
N ILE A 8 -32.15 -49.79 26.60
CA ILE A 8 -31.03 -48.82 26.45
C ILE A 8 -31.50 -47.69 25.54
N CYS A 9 -31.79 -46.52 26.12
CA CYS A 9 -31.97 -45.28 25.35
C CYS A 9 -30.59 -44.83 24.88
N ALA A 10 -30.25 -45.08 23.62
CA ALA A 10 -29.12 -44.42 22.96
C ALA A 10 -29.49 -42.97 22.69
N ILE A 11 -28.99 -42.07 23.54
CA ILE A 11 -29.03 -40.62 23.26
C ILE A 11 -28.00 -40.36 22.18
N GLY A 12 -28.48 -40.21 20.94
CA GLY A 12 -27.64 -39.73 19.84
C GLY A 12 -27.17 -38.33 20.16
N LEU A 13 -25.89 -38.20 20.48
CA LEU A 13 -25.21 -36.90 20.46
C LEU A 13 -25.16 -36.43 18.99
N THR A 14 -26.18 -35.71 18.55
CA THR A 14 -26.05 -34.92 17.33
C THR A 14 -25.04 -33.80 17.63
N SER A 15 -23.82 -34.06 17.22
CA SER A 15 -22.77 -33.02 17.16
C SER A 15 -23.31 -31.84 16.39
N CYS A 16 -23.39 -30.68 17.04
CA CYS A 16 -23.66 -29.39 16.35
C CYS A 16 -22.45 -29.02 15.48
N THR A 17 -22.25 -29.72 14.38
CA THR A 17 -21.20 -29.40 13.41
C THR A 17 -21.59 -28.34 12.37
N GLY A 18 -22.83 -27.84 12.42
CA GLY A 18 -23.33 -26.87 11.42
C GLY A 18 -23.39 -25.40 11.84
N ILE A 19 -23.09 -25.08 13.13
CA ILE A 19 -23.24 -23.69 13.59
C ILE A 19 -22.03 -22.79 13.22
N PHE A 20 -20.91 -23.40 12.91
CA PHE A 20 -19.67 -22.68 12.60
C PHE A 20 -19.24 -22.79 11.14
N ASP A 21 -19.81 -23.69 10.35
CA ASP A 21 -19.45 -23.89 8.95
C ASP A 21 -19.79 -22.64 8.11
N ASP A 22 -20.89 -21.95 8.43
CA ASP A 22 -21.30 -20.73 7.72
C ASP A 22 -20.52 -19.45 8.17
N ILE A 23 -19.76 -19.52 9.25
CA ILE A 23 -19.03 -18.38 9.80
C ILE A 23 -17.58 -18.33 9.28
N TYR A 24 -17.00 -19.50 8.99
CA TYR A 24 -15.60 -19.60 8.59
C TYR A 24 -15.37 -19.91 7.12
N ASP A 25 -16.39 -20.41 6.42
CA ASP A 25 -16.30 -20.82 5.01
C ASP A 25 -17.01 -19.86 4.04
N GLN A 26 -17.37 -18.65 4.47
CA GLN A 26 -17.66 -17.63 3.47
C GLN A 26 -16.33 -17.29 2.78
N PRO A 27 -16.14 -17.59 1.50
CA PRO A 27 -14.99 -17.06 0.78
C PRO A 27 -15.02 -15.55 1.02
N GLN A 28 -13.97 -15.00 1.63
CA GLN A 28 -13.82 -13.56 1.69
C GLN A 28 -13.94 -13.15 0.23
N ASN A 29 -14.95 -12.35 -0.10
CA ASN A 29 -15.13 -11.89 -1.46
C ASN A 29 -13.82 -11.24 -1.89
N GLU A 30 -13.03 -11.95 -2.69
CA GLU A 30 -11.84 -11.40 -3.26
C GLU A 30 -12.27 -10.14 -4.01
N LEU A 31 -11.59 -9.03 -3.72
CA LEU A 31 -11.85 -7.80 -4.45
C LEU A 31 -11.50 -8.07 -5.92
N THR A 32 -12.50 -8.06 -6.78
CA THR A 32 -12.25 -8.11 -8.22
C THR A 32 -12.19 -6.68 -8.73
N PRO A 33 -11.08 -6.23 -9.31
CA PRO A 33 -10.96 -4.88 -9.82
C PRO A 33 -11.91 -4.68 -11.01
N ALA A 34 -12.54 -3.52 -11.08
CA ALA A 34 -13.25 -3.10 -12.28
C ALA A 34 -12.23 -2.70 -13.38
N LYS A 35 -12.73 -2.48 -14.59
CA LYS A 35 -11.90 -1.94 -15.67
C LYS A 35 -11.31 -0.59 -15.26
N GLY A 36 -10.01 -0.43 -15.42
CA GLY A 36 -9.29 0.78 -14.98
C GLY A 36 -9.09 0.88 -13.46
N GLN A 37 -9.16 -0.26 -12.76
CA GLN A 37 -8.84 -0.36 -11.34
C GLN A 37 -7.71 -1.35 -11.11
N LEU A 38 -6.94 -1.12 -10.06
CA LEU A 38 -6.01 -2.09 -9.51
C LEU A 38 -6.20 -2.20 -8.00
N ILE A 39 -5.83 -3.34 -7.43
CA ILE A 39 -5.91 -3.62 -6.01
C ILE A 39 -4.52 -3.94 -5.49
N VAL A 40 -4.07 -3.19 -4.50
CA VAL A 40 -2.75 -3.37 -3.88
C VAL A 40 -2.94 -3.72 -2.41
N ASP A 41 -2.64 -4.96 -2.02
CA ASP A 41 -2.56 -5.32 -0.59
C ASP A 41 -1.25 -4.81 0.02
N ALA A 42 -1.22 -3.52 0.33
CA ALA A 42 -0.08 -2.86 0.98
C ALA A 42 -0.14 -2.95 2.51
N THR A 43 -0.67 -4.04 3.06
CA THR A 43 -0.81 -4.22 4.51
C THR A 43 0.48 -4.61 5.21
N SER A 44 1.49 -5.07 4.48
CA SER A 44 2.84 -5.35 5.01
C SER A 44 3.51 -4.07 5.49
N TRP A 45 4.23 -4.17 6.61
CA TRP A 45 5.09 -3.11 7.12
C TRP A 45 6.52 -3.18 6.59
N ALA A 46 6.88 -4.28 5.94
CA ALA A 46 8.25 -4.54 5.50
C ALA A 46 8.46 -4.36 3.99
N ASN A 47 7.38 -4.32 3.19
CA ASN A 47 7.50 -4.40 1.74
C ASN A 47 6.94 -3.17 1.02
N TRP A 48 7.61 -2.81 -0.07
CA TRP A 48 7.06 -1.99 -1.14
C TRP A 48 6.45 -2.89 -2.21
N TYR A 49 5.32 -2.46 -2.78
CA TYR A 49 4.60 -3.12 -3.86
C TYR A 49 4.74 -2.28 -5.11
N TYR A 50 5.29 -2.89 -6.17
CA TYR A 50 5.65 -2.19 -7.40
C TYR A 50 4.59 -2.38 -8.47
N ILE A 51 4.18 -1.29 -9.10
CA ILE A 51 3.15 -1.23 -10.12
C ILE A 51 3.75 -0.69 -11.43
N ASP A 52 3.51 -1.38 -12.55
CA ASP A 52 3.86 -0.92 -13.89
C ASP A 52 2.59 -0.55 -14.68
N LEU A 53 2.29 0.74 -14.74
CA LEU A 53 1.13 1.24 -15.49
C LEU A 53 1.27 1.05 -17.00
N LYS A 54 2.49 1.02 -17.54
CA LYS A 54 2.70 0.78 -18.96
C LYS A 54 2.39 -0.66 -19.33
N HIS A 55 2.77 -1.59 -18.47
CA HIS A 55 2.40 -2.99 -18.66
C HIS A 55 0.89 -3.18 -18.62
N LEU A 56 0.19 -2.55 -17.66
CA LEU A 56 -1.28 -2.57 -17.60
C LEU A 56 -1.92 -1.99 -18.86
N GLN A 57 -1.38 -0.90 -19.40
CA GLN A 57 -1.83 -0.32 -20.67
C GLN A 57 -1.64 -1.30 -21.83
N GLN A 58 -0.47 -1.91 -21.97
CA GLN A 58 -0.16 -2.88 -23.03
C GLN A 58 -1.11 -4.07 -23.00
N LEU A 59 -1.40 -4.62 -21.81
CA LEU A 59 -2.35 -5.72 -21.63
C LEU A 59 -3.79 -5.31 -22.02
N THR A 60 -4.18 -4.08 -21.66
CA THR A 60 -5.48 -3.52 -22.04
C THR A 60 -5.61 -3.37 -23.56
N GLU A 61 -4.59 -2.86 -24.22
CA GLU A 61 -4.54 -2.70 -25.69
C GLU A 61 -4.51 -4.04 -26.43
N ALA A 62 -3.84 -5.04 -25.86
CA ALA A 62 -3.80 -6.40 -26.39
C ALA A 62 -5.11 -7.18 -26.19
N GLY A 63 -5.99 -6.73 -25.30
CA GLY A 63 -7.22 -7.42 -24.94
C GLY A 63 -7.00 -8.71 -24.17
N ASP A 64 -5.85 -8.88 -23.51
CA ASP A 64 -5.55 -10.05 -22.67
C ASP A 64 -6.15 -9.85 -21.27
N GLU A 65 -7.45 -10.16 -21.14
CA GLU A 65 -8.20 -9.95 -19.90
C GLU A 65 -7.64 -10.77 -18.72
N ALA A 66 -7.13 -11.99 -18.99
CA ALA A 66 -6.60 -12.85 -17.93
C ALA A 66 -5.27 -12.30 -17.37
N ALA A 67 -4.35 -11.90 -18.25
CA ALA A 67 -3.10 -11.30 -17.86
C ALA A 67 -3.31 -9.91 -17.20
N LEU A 68 -4.28 -9.14 -17.72
CA LEU A 68 -4.66 -7.85 -17.14
C LEU A 68 -5.18 -8.00 -15.72
N LEU A 69 -6.12 -8.92 -15.47
CA LEU A 69 -6.66 -9.19 -14.14
C LEU A 69 -5.54 -9.58 -13.17
N LYS A 70 -4.62 -10.44 -13.61
CA LYS A 70 -3.46 -10.82 -12.82
C LYS A 70 -2.59 -9.61 -12.49
N ALA A 71 -2.24 -8.78 -13.45
CA ALA A 71 -1.41 -7.58 -13.24
C ALA A 71 -2.11 -6.50 -12.41
N GLN A 72 -3.46 -6.50 -12.37
CA GLN A 72 -4.25 -5.61 -11.51
C GLN A 72 -4.32 -6.05 -10.05
N THR A 73 -3.98 -7.30 -9.72
CA THR A 73 -4.13 -7.88 -8.38
C THR A 73 -2.85 -8.46 -7.78
N GLU A 74 -1.90 -8.85 -8.62
CA GLU A 74 -0.62 -9.42 -8.18
C GLU A 74 0.51 -8.42 -8.50
N HIS A 75 1.25 -8.02 -7.46
CA HIS A 75 2.33 -7.04 -7.61
C HIS A 75 3.63 -7.61 -7.06
N GLU A 76 4.75 -7.27 -7.70
CA GLU A 76 6.05 -7.56 -7.13
C GLU A 76 6.19 -6.86 -5.79
N ALA A 77 6.55 -7.64 -4.75
CA ALA A 77 6.73 -7.15 -3.41
C ALA A 77 8.20 -7.34 -3.00
N TRP A 78 8.85 -6.23 -2.68
CA TRP A 78 10.24 -6.21 -2.26
C TRP A 78 10.35 -5.57 -0.88
N PRO A 79 11.28 -6.03 -0.02
CA PRO A 79 11.58 -5.35 1.23
C PRO A 79 11.89 -3.87 0.99
N ILE A 80 11.74 -3.05 2.02
CA ILE A 80 12.07 -1.61 1.95
C ILE A 80 13.49 -1.47 1.40
N PRO A 81 13.67 -0.77 0.26
CA PRO A 81 14.96 -0.70 -0.40
C PRO A 81 15.99 0.00 0.48
N MET A 82 17.22 -0.50 0.43
CA MET A 82 18.34 0.14 1.10
C MET A 82 18.68 1.45 0.41
N THR A 83 18.87 2.49 1.19
CA THR A 83 19.19 3.80 0.65
C THR A 83 20.70 3.92 0.42
N LEU A 84 21.08 4.30 -0.78
CA LEU A 84 22.45 4.71 -1.07
C LEU A 84 22.61 6.15 -0.61
N THR A 85 23.17 6.37 0.56
CA THR A 85 23.34 7.74 1.05
C THR A 85 24.74 8.29 0.80
N GLY A 86 25.71 7.41 0.61
CA GLY A 86 27.11 7.81 0.42
C GLY A 86 27.73 8.58 1.60
N GLU A 87 27.00 8.75 2.70
CA GLU A 87 27.33 9.69 3.76
C GLU A 87 28.04 9.07 4.97
N SER A 88 28.16 7.76 5.06
CA SER A 88 28.89 7.12 6.13
C SER A 88 30.13 6.44 5.59
N ASP A 89 31.25 7.09 5.65
CA ASP A 89 32.57 6.58 5.22
C ASP A 89 32.61 6.08 3.76
N GLY A 90 31.71 6.61 2.90
CA GLY A 90 31.61 6.19 1.50
C GLY A 90 30.90 4.85 1.30
N HIS A 91 30.26 4.29 2.34
CA HIS A 91 29.48 3.06 2.23
C HIS A 91 28.02 3.34 1.89
N SER A 92 27.46 2.47 1.05
CA SER A 92 26.01 2.39 0.85
C SER A 92 25.35 1.84 2.10
N GLY A 93 24.11 2.26 2.37
CA GLY A 93 23.41 1.73 3.52
C GLY A 93 22.05 2.34 3.75
N GLN A 94 21.48 1.99 4.87
CA GLN A 94 20.16 2.36 5.30
C GLN A 94 20.24 3.32 6.48
N TYR A 95 19.55 4.47 6.42
CA TYR A 95 19.28 5.31 7.58
C TYR A 95 17.92 4.94 8.18
N LEU A 96 17.91 4.68 9.50
CA LEU A 96 16.72 4.64 10.33
C LEU A 96 16.73 5.85 11.26
N TYR A 97 15.62 6.57 11.26
CA TYR A 97 15.35 7.70 12.15
C TYR A 97 14.41 7.23 13.25
N TRP A 98 14.78 7.46 14.50
CA TRP A 98 14.06 6.95 15.65
C TRP A 98 13.27 8.06 16.33
N PHE A 99 11.99 7.79 16.57
CA PHE A 99 11.04 8.75 17.16
C PHE A 99 10.44 8.18 18.44
N ASP A 100 10.50 8.96 19.54
CA ASP A 100 9.77 8.64 20.76
C ASP A 100 8.33 9.20 20.65
N VAL A 101 7.43 8.35 20.18
CA VAL A 101 6.03 8.73 19.93
C VAL A 101 5.24 9.01 21.21
N LEU A 102 5.70 8.56 22.36
CA LEU A 102 5.09 8.80 23.66
C LEU A 102 5.75 9.98 24.40
N GLY A 103 6.94 10.40 23.98
CA GLY A 103 7.71 11.52 24.51
C GLY A 103 7.64 12.76 23.61
N ALA A 104 8.70 13.02 22.84
CA ALA A 104 8.80 14.21 21.98
C ALA A 104 7.87 14.17 20.74
N GLY A 105 7.27 13.02 20.44
CA GLY A 105 6.38 12.84 19.29
C GLY A 105 7.11 12.53 17.99
N ILE A 106 6.39 12.64 16.87
CA ILE A 106 6.89 12.26 15.53
C ILE A 106 7.47 13.44 14.75
N ASP A 107 7.53 14.63 15.31
CA ASP A 107 7.99 15.81 14.59
C ASP A 107 9.51 15.91 14.53
N ASN A 108 10.19 15.37 15.55
CA ASN A 108 11.65 15.38 15.64
C ASN A 108 12.15 13.97 15.96
N ASN A 109 13.18 13.52 15.25
CA ASN A 109 13.84 12.27 15.63
C ASN A 109 14.72 12.45 16.86
N GLU A 110 14.78 11.44 17.73
CA GLU A 110 15.65 11.39 18.89
C GLU A 110 17.11 11.12 18.48
N PHE A 111 17.28 10.21 17.55
CA PHE A 111 18.56 9.86 16.95
C PHE A 111 18.36 9.14 15.60
N ARG A 112 19.45 9.03 14.85
CA ARG A 112 19.50 8.21 13.65
C ARG A 112 20.55 7.12 13.78
N SER A 113 20.30 5.98 13.14
CA SER A 113 21.28 4.90 12.97
C SER A 113 21.53 4.65 11.51
N PHE A 114 22.75 4.29 11.16
CA PHE A 114 23.14 3.90 9.82
C PHE A 114 23.59 2.43 9.82
N THR A 115 23.06 1.64 8.90
CA THR A 115 23.46 0.25 8.71
C THR A 115 24.07 0.11 7.32
N PRO A 116 25.39 -0.14 7.20
CA PRO A 116 26.01 -0.38 5.91
C PRO A 116 25.42 -1.64 5.27
N CYS A 117 25.06 -1.56 4.01
CA CYS A 117 24.50 -2.67 3.25
C CYS A 117 24.54 -2.34 1.76
N ASP A 118 24.45 -3.38 0.94
CA ASP A 118 24.29 -3.21 -0.50
C ASP A 118 22.89 -2.71 -0.82
N ALA A 119 22.77 -1.92 -1.89
CA ALA A 119 21.46 -1.52 -2.41
C ALA A 119 20.65 -2.75 -2.81
N GLN A 120 19.39 -2.79 -2.41
CA GLN A 120 18.49 -3.83 -2.90
C GLN A 120 18.16 -3.58 -4.37
N PRO A 121 18.15 -4.63 -5.20
CA PRO A 121 17.67 -4.51 -6.55
C PRO A 121 16.17 -4.17 -6.50
N GLU A 122 15.77 -3.23 -7.35
CA GLU A 122 14.37 -2.94 -7.63
C GLU A 122 13.93 -3.66 -8.92
N PRO A 123 12.63 -3.84 -9.17
CA PRO A 123 12.16 -4.33 -10.46
C PRO A 123 12.72 -3.48 -11.61
N ALA A 124 13.05 -4.12 -12.74
CA ALA A 124 13.61 -3.40 -13.89
C ALA A 124 12.63 -2.36 -14.46
N GLU A 125 11.36 -2.71 -14.48
CA GLU A 125 10.27 -1.85 -14.99
C GLU A 125 9.22 -1.66 -13.89
N TRP A 126 8.94 -0.41 -13.58
CA TRP A 126 7.88 -0.01 -12.67
C TRP A 126 7.59 1.49 -12.85
N THR A 127 6.40 1.91 -12.44
CA THR A 127 5.95 3.30 -12.55
C THR A 127 5.90 3.97 -11.19
N PHE A 128 5.25 3.34 -10.23
CA PHE A 128 5.21 3.77 -8.83
C PHE A 128 5.18 2.56 -7.91
N ALA A 129 5.55 2.76 -6.67
CA ALA A 129 5.49 1.73 -5.65
C ALA A 129 4.77 2.25 -4.41
N VAL A 130 4.10 1.34 -3.69
CA VAL A 130 3.30 1.64 -2.51
C VAL A 130 3.83 0.86 -1.31
N HIS A 131 4.00 1.56 -0.19
CA HIS A 131 4.22 0.98 1.12
C HIS A 131 3.17 1.56 2.08
N ARG A 132 2.19 0.75 2.45
CA ARG A 132 1.04 1.20 3.25
C ARG A 132 0.33 2.40 2.61
N ASN A 133 0.47 3.60 3.14
CA ASN A 133 -0.05 4.85 2.58
C ASN A 133 0.98 5.64 1.79
N ASN A 134 2.25 5.31 1.93
CA ASN A 134 3.35 6.02 1.28
C ASN A 134 3.53 5.57 -0.17
N VAL A 135 3.90 6.50 -1.02
CA VAL A 135 4.15 6.26 -2.44
C VAL A 135 5.49 6.82 -2.84
N ARG A 136 6.19 6.10 -3.70
CA ARG A 136 7.38 6.56 -4.42
C ARG A 136 7.21 6.35 -5.92
N THR A 137 7.88 7.17 -6.72
CA THR A 137 7.80 7.10 -8.18
C THR A 137 9.14 6.66 -8.78
N ASN A 138 9.12 6.07 -9.96
CA ASN A 138 10.34 5.76 -10.70
C ASN A 138 10.82 6.97 -11.51
N GLY A 139 11.30 8.01 -10.79
CA GLY A 139 11.75 9.25 -11.42
C GLY A 139 10.63 10.09 -12.05
N GLY A 140 9.38 9.87 -11.60
CA GLY A 140 8.23 10.67 -12.00
C GLY A 140 8.04 11.91 -11.13
N ALA A 141 6.97 12.65 -11.41
CA ALA A 141 6.52 13.78 -10.61
C ALA A 141 4.99 13.84 -10.58
N VAL A 142 4.41 14.34 -9.49
CA VAL A 142 2.99 14.27 -9.23
C VAL A 142 2.37 15.66 -9.05
N LEU A 143 1.19 15.82 -9.60
CA LEU A 143 0.30 16.96 -9.40
C LEU A 143 -1.00 16.46 -8.73
N LYS A 144 -1.39 17.05 -7.60
CA LYS A 144 -2.73 16.91 -7.06
C LYS A 144 -3.65 17.90 -7.80
N THR A 145 -4.70 17.39 -8.44
CA THR A 145 -5.66 18.23 -9.16
C THR A 145 -6.79 18.71 -8.25
N GLN A 146 -7.64 19.57 -8.77
CA GLN A 146 -8.90 19.97 -8.12
C GLN A 146 -10.06 19.00 -8.38
N TYR A 147 -9.88 18.00 -9.25
CA TYR A 147 -10.93 17.08 -9.67
C TYR A 147 -11.09 15.95 -8.66
N THR A 148 -12.32 15.55 -8.40
CA THR A 148 -12.68 14.47 -7.48
C THR A 148 -13.30 13.26 -8.19
N SER A 149 -13.30 13.26 -9.52
CA SER A 149 -13.73 12.15 -10.37
C SER A 149 -12.91 12.12 -11.65
N MET A 150 -12.57 10.92 -12.12
CA MET A 150 -11.89 10.69 -13.40
C MET A 150 -12.70 11.26 -14.59
N ASP A 151 -14.03 11.23 -14.53
CA ASP A 151 -14.91 11.74 -15.58
C ASP A 151 -14.85 13.26 -15.76
N GLN A 152 -14.36 13.98 -14.75
CA GLN A 152 -14.20 15.43 -14.79
C GLN A 152 -12.85 15.85 -15.40
N MET A 153 -11.97 14.89 -15.65
CA MET A 153 -10.63 15.16 -16.13
C MET A 153 -10.62 15.68 -17.56
N PRO A 154 -9.72 16.63 -17.88
CA PRO A 154 -9.45 17.00 -19.26
C PRO A 154 -9.07 15.78 -20.12
N GLN A 155 -9.54 15.75 -21.36
CA GLN A 155 -9.29 14.64 -22.27
C GLN A 155 -7.85 14.57 -22.80
N THR A 156 -7.05 15.60 -22.57
CA THR A 156 -5.66 15.66 -23.03
C THR A 156 -4.73 16.12 -21.92
N SER A 157 -3.50 15.62 -21.96
CA SER A 157 -2.43 16.03 -21.03
C SER A 157 -1.97 17.48 -21.21
N ASP A 158 -2.36 18.12 -22.31
CA ASP A 158 -2.02 19.53 -22.59
C ASP A 158 -2.51 20.47 -21.50
N ALA A 159 -3.63 20.12 -20.84
CA ALA A 159 -4.18 20.88 -19.72
C ALA A 159 -3.21 20.99 -18.52
N PHE A 160 -2.23 20.11 -18.41
CA PHE A 160 -1.31 20.03 -17.27
C PHE A 160 0.11 20.50 -17.59
N LYS A 161 0.39 20.91 -18.84
CA LYS A 161 1.77 21.27 -19.26
C LYS A 161 2.40 22.42 -18.46
N ASN A 162 1.58 23.33 -17.96
CA ASN A 162 2.04 24.52 -17.23
C ASN A 162 1.89 24.36 -15.70
N GLU A 163 1.42 23.20 -15.24
CA GLU A 163 1.26 22.93 -13.82
C GLU A 163 2.58 22.52 -13.16
N THR A 164 2.66 22.77 -11.86
CA THR A 164 3.85 22.40 -11.08
C THR A 164 3.71 20.99 -10.55
N PHE A 165 4.60 20.11 -10.98
CA PHE A 165 4.68 18.73 -10.50
C PHE A 165 5.77 18.59 -9.45
N VAL A 166 5.49 17.81 -8.40
CA VAL A 166 6.41 17.54 -7.30
C VAL A 166 7.07 16.17 -7.51
N THR A 167 8.39 16.14 -7.49
CA THR A 167 9.19 14.92 -7.53
C THR A 167 9.26 14.28 -6.15
N ASP A 168 9.80 13.07 -6.08
CA ASP A 168 10.07 12.42 -4.80
C ASP A 168 11.09 13.21 -3.98
N GLU A 169 10.85 13.32 -2.68
CA GLU A 169 11.67 14.05 -1.72
C GLU A 169 12.08 13.12 -0.57
N TRP A 170 13.22 13.43 0.04
CA TRP A 170 13.72 12.68 1.18
C TRP A 170 12.77 12.79 2.37
N SER A 171 12.37 11.66 2.92
CA SER A 171 11.58 11.58 4.14
C SER A 171 12.34 10.84 5.22
N GLU A 172 12.26 11.37 6.44
CA GLU A 172 12.87 10.78 7.63
C GLU A 172 11.83 10.12 8.54
N LYS A 173 10.55 10.48 8.39
CA LYS A 173 9.50 10.15 9.38
C LYS A 173 8.26 9.45 8.85
N GLU A 174 8.13 9.25 7.54
CA GLU A 174 6.87 8.78 6.97
C GLU A 174 6.83 7.26 6.76
N VAL A 175 7.99 6.62 6.57
CA VAL A 175 8.07 5.20 6.17
C VAL A 175 8.44 4.32 7.36
N TRP A 176 7.43 3.91 8.10
CA TRP A 176 7.60 3.07 9.28
C TRP A 176 7.61 1.59 8.88
N ASP A 177 8.60 0.86 9.33
CA ASP A 177 8.88 -0.53 8.94
C ASP A 177 8.41 -1.58 9.96
N ASN A 178 7.91 -1.16 11.14
CA ASN A 178 7.60 -2.08 12.23
C ASN A 178 6.44 -1.59 13.11
N GLN A 179 5.33 -2.33 13.08
CA GLN A 179 4.16 -2.01 13.90
C GLN A 179 4.40 -2.25 15.39
N ASP A 180 5.11 -3.31 15.75
CA ASP A 180 5.23 -3.73 17.15
C ASP A 180 5.99 -2.70 17.98
N LYS A 181 6.96 -2.03 17.37
CA LYS A 181 7.73 -0.97 18.04
C LYS A 181 6.90 0.27 18.33
N MET A 182 5.81 0.52 17.59
CA MET A 182 4.90 1.65 17.88
C MET A 182 4.30 1.55 19.28
N LEU A 183 4.06 0.34 19.78
CA LEU A 183 3.51 0.09 21.11
C LEU A 183 4.56 0.29 22.21
N LEU A 184 5.84 0.25 21.85
CA LEU A 184 6.97 0.45 22.78
C LEU A 184 7.40 1.92 22.89
N GLY A 185 6.80 2.81 22.12
CA GLY A 185 7.08 4.24 22.12
C GLY A 185 8.23 4.67 21.21
N LEU A 186 9.27 3.88 21.05
CA LEU A 186 10.41 4.20 20.17
C LEU A 186 10.28 3.48 18.82
N VAL A 187 10.03 4.25 17.77
CA VAL A 187 9.68 3.73 16.44
C VAL A 187 10.71 4.13 15.39
N PRO A 188 11.23 3.19 14.59
CA PRO A 188 12.09 3.52 13.48
C PRO A 188 11.28 3.86 12.23
N SER A 189 11.74 4.90 11.52
CA SER A 189 11.29 5.23 10.17
C SER A 189 12.47 5.14 9.20
N GLN A 190 12.23 4.54 8.05
CA GLN A 190 13.21 4.43 6.98
C GLN A 190 13.43 5.78 6.31
N GLY A 191 14.68 6.24 6.25
CA GLY A 191 15.07 7.36 5.40
C GLY A 191 15.03 6.95 3.93
N ILE A 192 14.13 7.54 3.15
CA ILE A 192 13.94 7.21 1.73
C ILE A 192 13.20 8.34 1.01
N ASN A 193 13.43 8.45 -0.31
CA ASN A 193 12.67 9.38 -1.14
C ASN A 193 11.25 8.84 -1.37
N ILE A 194 10.24 9.67 -1.09
CA ILE A 194 8.82 9.41 -1.34
C ILE A 194 8.18 10.58 -2.06
N ASN A 195 7.09 10.35 -2.75
CA ASN A 195 6.26 11.39 -3.30
C ASN A 195 5.23 11.85 -2.27
N THR A 196 5.50 12.97 -1.62
CA THR A 196 4.64 13.51 -0.56
C THR A 196 3.26 13.92 -1.07
N VAL A 197 3.16 14.37 -2.33
CA VAL A 197 1.88 14.73 -2.95
C VAL A 197 1.03 13.49 -3.19
N LEU A 198 1.56 12.44 -3.81
CA LEU A 198 0.78 11.22 -4.06
C LEU A 198 0.49 10.46 -2.76
N SER A 199 1.41 10.44 -1.80
CA SER A 199 1.19 9.84 -0.49
C SER A 199 0.04 10.52 0.29
N SER A 200 -0.29 11.78 -0.03
CA SER A 200 -1.42 12.48 0.58
C SER A 200 -2.79 11.92 0.21
N TRP A 201 -2.89 11.01 -0.79
CA TRP A 201 -4.15 10.33 -1.12
C TRP A 201 -4.72 9.50 0.04
N LEU A 202 -3.84 9.07 0.97
CA LEU A 202 -4.22 8.40 2.20
C LEU A 202 -3.39 8.97 3.36
N GLY A 203 -3.81 10.12 3.86
CA GLY A 203 -3.13 10.78 4.99
C GLY A 203 -3.18 9.90 6.23
N PHE A 204 -2.06 9.86 6.97
CA PHE A 204 -1.95 9.19 8.25
C PHE A 204 -2.05 10.20 9.38
N ARG A 205 -2.89 9.92 10.37
CA ARG A 205 -2.97 10.70 11.60
C ARG A 205 -2.55 9.83 12.78
N PHE A 206 -1.52 10.28 13.48
CA PHE A 206 -1.10 9.62 14.71
C PHE A 206 -2.06 9.99 15.84
N ASN A 207 -3.11 9.19 16.00
CA ASN A 207 -4.04 9.21 17.12
C ASN A 207 -3.97 7.86 17.84
N ILE A 208 -4.64 7.72 18.96
CA ILE A 208 -4.83 6.44 19.63
C ILE A 208 -6.30 6.08 19.58
N PRO A 209 -6.70 5.12 18.71
CA PRO A 209 -5.89 4.38 17.70
C PRO A 209 -5.52 5.23 16.49
N PRO A 210 -4.44 4.86 15.77
CA PRO A 210 -4.05 5.54 14.53
C PRO A 210 -5.15 5.50 13.48
N ASP A 211 -5.29 6.60 12.75
CA ASP A 211 -6.35 6.78 11.76
C ASP A 211 -5.79 7.16 10.38
N TYR A 212 -6.57 6.84 9.33
CA TYR A 212 -6.27 7.19 7.96
C TYR A 212 -7.37 8.10 7.41
N ILE A 213 -6.96 9.13 6.68
CA ILE A 213 -7.86 10.09 6.04
C ILE A 213 -7.70 9.95 4.54
N PRO A 214 -8.66 9.31 3.85
CA PRO A 214 -8.61 9.21 2.39
C PRO A 214 -8.89 10.58 1.75
N ASP A 215 -8.15 10.86 0.69
CA ASP A 215 -8.35 12.00 -0.19
C ASP A 215 -8.85 11.49 -1.55
N ASN A 216 -10.01 11.98 -1.99
CA ASN A 216 -10.68 11.55 -3.20
C ASN A 216 -10.28 12.35 -4.46
N HIS A 217 -9.31 13.24 -4.36
CA HIS A 217 -8.84 13.97 -5.54
C HIS A 217 -8.17 13.03 -6.54
N VAL A 218 -8.20 13.43 -7.80
CA VAL A 218 -7.41 12.80 -8.86
C VAL A 218 -6.01 13.40 -8.84
N PHE A 219 -5.02 12.53 -8.91
CA PHE A 219 -3.61 12.87 -9.00
C PHE A 219 -3.10 12.57 -10.41
N ILE A 220 -2.29 13.44 -10.97
CA ILE A 220 -1.62 13.21 -12.24
C ILE A 220 -0.17 12.87 -11.97
N LEU A 221 0.22 11.67 -12.37
CA LEU A 221 1.61 11.23 -12.39
C LEU A 221 2.20 11.50 -13.79
N ARG A 222 3.21 12.35 -13.86
CA ARG A 222 4.06 12.49 -15.03
C ARG A 222 5.22 11.50 -14.89
N LEU A 223 5.30 10.55 -15.80
CA LEU A 223 6.33 9.52 -15.81
C LEU A 223 7.68 10.09 -16.26
N LYS A 224 8.76 9.35 -16.01
CA LYS A 224 10.13 9.74 -16.41
C LYS A 224 10.31 9.94 -17.91
N ASP A 225 9.48 9.31 -18.73
CA ASP A 225 9.48 9.48 -20.21
C ASP A 225 8.59 10.62 -20.71
N GLY A 226 7.97 11.37 -19.81
CA GLY A 226 7.10 12.50 -20.11
C GLY A 226 5.65 12.13 -20.41
N THR A 227 5.26 10.85 -20.39
CA THR A 227 3.86 10.44 -20.46
C THR A 227 3.13 10.70 -19.15
N TYR A 228 1.80 10.65 -19.15
CA TYR A 228 0.97 10.98 -18.01
C TYR A 228 0.02 9.84 -17.67
N ALA A 229 -0.22 9.65 -16.38
CA ALA A 229 -1.25 8.75 -15.85
C ALA A 229 -2.09 9.51 -14.82
N ALA A 230 -3.39 9.24 -14.79
CA ALA A 230 -4.27 9.72 -13.73
C ALA A 230 -4.46 8.63 -12.69
N LEU A 231 -4.41 8.98 -11.42
CA LEU A 231 -4.56 8.06 -10.30
C LEU A 231 -5.58 8.62 -9.30
N GLN A 232 -6.43 7.77 -8.75
CA GLN A 232 -7.37 8.15 -7.71
C GLN A 232 -7.54 7.01 -6.72
N LEU A 233 -7.39 7.28 -5.43
CA LEU A 233 -7.69 6.31 -4.39
C LEU A 233 -9.21 6.16 -4.24
N ALA A 234 -9.75 5.00 -4.63
CA ALA A 234 -11.18 4.69 -4.52
C ALA A 234 -11.53 4.07 -3.16
N ASN A 235 -10.65 3.24 -2.61
CA ASN A 235 -10.84 2.60 -1.31
C ASN A 235 -9.48 2.23 -0.70
N TYR A 236 -9.41 2.10 0.63
CA TYR A 236 -8.19 1.70 1.35
C TYR A 236 -8.44 0.54 2.33
N LEU A 237 -9.62 -0.08 2.28
CA LEU A 237 -10.01 -1.17 3.14
C LEU A 237 -10.22 -2.45 2.34
N SER A 238 -9.77 -3.58 2.87
CA SER A 238 -10.19 -4.89 2.39
C SER A 238 -11.66 -5.17 2.77
N PRO A 239 -12.32 -6.17 2.19
CA PRO A 239 -13.65 -6.61 2.62
C PRO A 239 -13.74 -6.96 4.11
N ALA A 240 -12.63 -7.42 4.69
CA ALA A 240 -12.50 -7.70 6.13
C ALA A 240 -12.19 -6.46 6.98
N GLY A 241 -12.18 -5.26 6.40
CA GLY A 241 -11.88 -4.00 7.09
C GLY A 241 -10.39 -3.77 7.39
N LYS A 242 -9.47 -4.55 6.80
CA LYS A 242 -8.03 -4.39 6.97
C LYS A 242 -7.56 -3.14 6.23
N LYS A 243 -6.89 -2.23 6.94
CA LYS A 243 -6.38 -0.95 6.38
C LYS A 243 -5.19 -1.18 5.45
N CYS A 244 -5.00 -0.26 4.49
CA CYS A 244 -3.95 -0.30 3.47
C CYS A 244 -4.10 -1.44 2.43
N CYS A 245 -5.31 -1.94 2.22
CA CYS A 245 -5.67 -2.66 1.02
C CYS A 245 -6.28 -1.65 0.04
N LEU A 246 -5.48 -1.18 -0.90
CA LEU A 246 -5.82 -0.04 -1.73
C LEU A 246 -6.54 -0.48 -3.00
N THR A 247 -7.67 0.16 -3.31
CA THR A 247 -8.29 0.12 -4.64
C THR A 247 -8.00 1.45 -5.33
N ILE A 248 -7.30 1.42 -6.45
CA ILE A 248 -6.82 2.60 -7.16
C ILE A 248 -7.42 2.61 -8.56
N ASN A 249 -8.10 3.70 -8.93
CA ASN A 249 -8.50 3.97 -10.31
C ASN A 249 -7.28 4.53 -11.07
N TYR A 250 -7.11 4.10 -12.35
CA TYR A 250 -6.02 4.55 -13.23
C TYR A 250 -6.46 4.72 -14.69
#